data_3215f4a063ab68fcd41ead427a6a9435
#
_entry.id   3215f4a063ab68fcd41ead427a6a9435
#
_cell.length_a   1.000
_cell.length_b   1.000
_cell.length_c   1.000
_cell.angle_alpha   90.00
_cell.angle_beta   90.00
_cell.angle_gamma   90.00
#
_symmetry.space_group_name_H-M   'P 1'
#
loop_
_entity.id
_entity.type
_entity.pdbx_description
1 polymer ?
#
loop_
_entity_poly.entity_id
_entity_poly.type
_entity_poly.pdbx_seq_one_letter_code
_entity_poly.pdbx_strand_id
1 'polypeptide(L)'
;MKAFAYRINRPTYGVLLLGYVMLYALLVMTMARPPGAELGAIVLLVPRLHDIGRSGWWAGVLVVAEIAIIGIGMAAGDAAGIEIAGGIFVMVALIALIVIACIPGQSRRNRWGDPPPPGLSFKRPEQNDSPRSRRRS
;
A
#
# COMPACT_ATOMS: atom_id res chain seq x y z
N MET A 1 -4.56 18.28 0.88
CA MET A 1 -4.44 16.86 1.24
C MET A 1 -2.97 16.44 1.36
N LYS A 2 -2.30 16.74 2.52
CA LYS A 2 -0.88 16.39 2.74
C LYS A 2 -0.70 15.11 3.57
N ALA A 3 -1.78 14.47 3.99
CA ALA A 3 -1.73 13.33 4.93
C ALA A 3 -1.00 12.09 4.39
N PHE A 4 -1.04 11.85 3.08
CA PHE A 4 -0.43 10.71 2.41
C PHE A 4 0.79 11.07 1.56
N ALA A 5 1.31 12.30 1.68
CA ALA A 5 2.49 12.75 0.93
C ALA A 5 3.79 12.35 1.66
N TYR A 6 3.99 11.06 1.90
CA TYR A 6 5.23 10.53 2.46
C TYR A 6 5.65 9.25 1.74
N ARG A 7 6.91 8.87 1.93
CA ARG A 7 7.56 7.72 1.32
C ARG A 7 8.07 6.78 2.40
N ILE A 8 8.03 5.48 2.15
CA ILE A 8 8.65 4.47 3.02
C ILE A 8 9.65 3.63 2.23
N ASN A 9 10.80 3.35 2.84
CA ASN A 9 11.84 2.52 2.24
C ASN A 9 11.50 1.02 2.29
N ARG A 10 12.26 0.20 1.55
CA ARG A 10 12.04 -1.25 1.45
C ARG A 10 12.02 -1.98 2.80
N PRO A 11 13.02 -1.80 3.70
CA PRO A 11 13.02 -2.52 4.97
C PRO A 11 11.82 -2.15 5.86
N THR A 12 11.47 -0.88 5.96
CA THR A 12 10.29 -0.44 6.73
C THR A 12 9.00 -1.02 6.14
N TYR A 13 8.85 -0.96 4.81
CA TYR A 13 7.70 -1.56 4.14
C TYR A 13 7.63 -3.06 4.37
N GLY A 14 8.75 -3.78 4.27
CA GLY A 14 8.81 -5.23 4.49
C GLY A 14 8.35 -5.64 5.88
N VAL A 15 8.80 -4.93 6.92
CA VAL A 15 8.37 -5.19 8.31
C VAL A 15 6.88 -4.90 8.49
N LEU A 16 6.38 -3.79 7.95
CA LEU A 16 4.97 -3.45 8.02
C LEU A 16 4.10 -4.44 7.25
N LEU A 17 4.55 -4.88 6.07
CA LEU A 17 3.86 -5.89 5.27
C LEU A 17 3.79 -7.23 6.02
N LEU A 18 4.90 -7.67 6.63
CA LEU A 18 4.91 -8.89 7.43
C LEU A 18 3.92 -8.79 8.59
N GLY A 19 3.94 -7.68 9.34
CA GLY A 19 2.98 -7.43 10.43
C GLY A 19 1.54 -7.43 9.94
N TYR A 20 1.27 -6.80 8.79
CA TYR A 20 -0.06 -6.81 8.18
C TYR A 20 -0.52 -8.21 7.80
N VAL A 21 0.34 -9.01 7.15
CA VAL A 21 0.01 -10.39 6.75
C VAL A 21 -0.26 -11.27 7.97
N MET A 22 0.55 -11.15 9.03
CA MET A 22 0.33 -11.90 10.28
C MET A 22 -0.98 -11.49 10.94
N LEU A 23 -1.27 -10.20 11.04
CA LEU A 23 -2.53 -9.71 11.59
C LEU A 23 -3.72 -10.17 10.76
N TYR A 24 -3.61 -10.06 9.44
CA TYR A 24 -4.66 -10.53 8.52
C TYR A 24 -4.93 -12.03 8.68
N ALA A 25 -3.88 -12.86 8.73
CA ALA A 25 -4.02 -14.30 8.97
C ALA A 25 -4.71 -14.62 10.31
N LEU A 26 -4.33 -13.91 11.38
CA LEU A 26 -4.96 -14.05 12.68
C LEU A 26 -6.44 -13.67 12.63
N LEU A 27 -6.78 -12.56 11.97
CA LEU A 27 -8.17 -12.10 11.83
C LEU A 27 -9.02 -13.09 11.01
N VAL A 28 -8.48 -13.64 9.93
CA VAL A 28 -9.16 -14.67 9.13
C VAL A 28 -9.42 -15.95 9.93
N MET A 29 -8.52 -16.32 10.84
CA MET A 29 -8.73 -17.47 11.74
C MET A 29 -9.84 -17.23 12.78
N THR A 30 -10.09 -15.99 13.16
CA THR A 30 -11.08 -15.61 14.17
C THR A 30 -12.39 -15.09 13.58
N MET A 31 -12.32 -14.52 12.38
CA MET A 31 -13.44 -13.91 11.65
C MET A 31 -13.38 -14.40 10.20
N ALA A 32 -14.47 -14.91 9.66
CA ALA A 32 -14.52 -15.41 8.28
C ALA A 32 -14.07 -14.36 7.24
N ARG A 33 -14.34 -13.08 7.48
CA ARG A 33 -13.91 -11.95 6.65
C ARG A 33 -13.64 -10.74 7.55
N PRO A 34 -12.38 -10.36 7.80
CA PRO A 34 -12.09 -9.16 8.60
C PRO A 34 -12.47 -7.91 7.80
N PRO A 35 -13.38 -7.07 8.33
CA PRO A 35 -13.74 -5.82 7.67
C PRO A 35 -12.56 -4.85 7.67
N GLY A 36 -12.37 -4.14 6.55
CA GLY A 36 -11.35 -3.09 6.44
C GLY A 36 -9.93 -3.59 6.17
N ALA A 37 -9.75 -4.86 5.84
CA ALA A 37 -8.45 -5.39 5.43
C ALA A 37 -7.87 -4.61 4.24
N GLU A 38 -8.71 -4.20 3.29
CA GLU A 38 -8.34 -3.41 2.12
C GLU A 38 -7.74 -2.06 2.53
N LEU A 39 -8.29 -1.41 3.57
CA LEU A 39 -7.77 -0.16 4.11
C LEU A 39 -6.34 -0.31 4.62
N GLY A 40 -6.04 -1.42 5.30
CA GLY A 40 -4.69 -1.75 5.75
C GLY A 40 -3.72 -1.88 4.58
N ALA A 41 -4.11 -2.59 3.52
CA ALA A 41 -3.33 -2.73 2.31
C ALA A 41 -3.08 -1.37 1.61
N ILE A 42 -4.08 -0.50 1.50
CA ILE A 42 -3.96 0.84 0.92
C ILE A 42 -2.98 1.71 1.72
N VAL A 43 -3.11 1.71 3.05
CA VAL A 43 -2.24 2.50 3.94
C VAL A 43 -0.77 2.10 3.79
N LEU A 44 -0.50 0.81 3.56
CA LEU A 44 0.85 0.31 3.28
C LEU A 44 1.31 0.62 1.86
N LEU A 45 0.44 0.42 0.88
CA LEU A 45 0.77 0.47 -0.54
C LEU A 45 1.06 1.89 -1.01
N VAL A 46 0.24 2.88 -0.60
CA VAL A 46 0.35 4.26 -1.08
C VAL A 46 1.74 4.87 -0.83
N PRO A 47 2.29 4.89 0.40
CA PRO A 47 3.61 5.48 0.64
C PRO A 47 4.74 4.70 -0.04
N ARG A 48 4.55 3.41 -0.29
CA ARG A 48 5.51 2.61 -1.05
C ARG A 48 5.46 2.93 -2.54
N LEU A 49 4.28 3.09 -3.13
CA LEU A 49 4.13 3.57 -4.51
C LEU A 49 4.80 4.93 -4.69
N HIS A 50 4.66 5.83 -3.73
CA HIS A 50 5.33 7.13 -3.74
C HIS A 50 6.85 7.00 -3.71
N ASP A 51 7.39 6.03 -2.98
CA ASP A 51 8.83 5.79 -2.93
C ASP A 51 9.41 5.28 -4.25
N ILE A 52 8.67 4.47 -5.00
CA ILE A 52 9.04 4.03 -6.35
C ILE A 52 8.66 5.03 -7.45
N GLY A 53 8.14 6.20 -7.10
CA GLY A 53 7.78 7.26 -8.05
C GLY A 53 6.41 7.10 -8.73
N ARG A 54 5.58 6.18 -8.24
CA ARG A 54 4.22 5.95 -8.77
C ARG A 54 3.16 6.67 -7.95
N SER A 55 2.03 6.97 -8.59
CA SER A 55 0.89 7.57 -7.92
C SER A 55 0.19 6.58 -7.00
N GLY A 56 -0.26 7.04 -5.83
CA GLY A 56 -1.12 6.28 -4.92
C GLY A 56 -2.45 5.82 -5.53
N TRP A 57 -2.88 6.42 -6.64
CA TRP A 57 -4.07 5.99 -7.40
C TRP A 57 -4.02 4.51 -7.82
N TRP A 58 -2.83 3.95 -8.00
CA TRP A 58 -2.67 2.52 -8.30
C TRP A 58 -3.20 1.62 -7.18
N ALA A 59 -3.20 2.10 -5.92
CA ALA A 59 -3.87 1.39 -4.83
C ALA A 59 -5.39 1.35 -5.02
N GLY A 60 -5.99 2.42 -5.58
CA GLY A 60 -7.41 2.47 -5.89
C GLY A 60 -7.85 1.46 -6.96
N VAL A 61 -6.96 1.10 -7.88
CA VAL A 61 -7.25 0.08 -8.91
C VAL A 61 -7.55 -1.28 -8.27
N LEU A 62 -6.84 -1.65 -7.21
CA LEU A 62 -7.10 -2.90 -6.48
C LEU A 62 -8.51 -2.88 -5.84
N VAL A 63 -8.91 -1.76 -5.24
CA VAL A 63 -10.24 -1.61 -4.63
C VAL A 63 -11.35 -1.71 -5.68
N VAL A 64 -11.18 -1.04 -6.82
CA VAL A 64 -12.16 -1.11 -7.91
C VAL A 64 -12.27 -2.53 -8.46
N ALA A 65 -11.14 -3.24 -8.62
CA ALA A 65 -11.13 -4.62 -9.08
C ALA A 65 -11.87 -5.54 -8.10
N GLU A 66 -11.68 -5.36 -6.80
CA GLU A 66 -12.37 -6.13 -5.76
C GLU A 66 -13.89 -5.89 -5.79
N ILE A 67 -14.31 -4.63 -5.83
CA ILE A 67 -15.73 -4.27 -5.93
C ILE A 67 -16.36 -4.89 -7.19
N ALA A 68 -15.66 -4.86 -8.31
CA ALA A 68 -16.13 -5.44 -9.57
C ALA A 68 -16.29 -6.98 -9.45
N ILE A 69 -15.34 -7.67 -8.85
CA ILE A 69 -15.39 -9.12 -8.63
C ILE A 69 -16.57 -9.50 -7.73
N ILE A 70 -16.74 -8.80 -6.62
CA ILE A 70 -17.87 -9.01 -5.71
C ILE A 70 -19.20 -8.74 -6.43
N GLY A 71 -19.29 -7.62 -7.16
CA GLY A 71 -20.51 -7.24 -7.91
C GLY A 71 -20.90 -8.27 -8.97
N ILE A 72 -19.93 -8.81 -9.72
CA ILE A 72 -20.16 -9.86 -10.71
C ILE A 72 -20.64 -11.14 -10.04
N GLY A 73 -20.00 -11.56 -8.94
CA GLY A 73 -20.41 -12.75 -8.20
C GLY A 73 -21.82 -12.62 -7.62
N MET A 74 -22.16 -11.46 -7.07
CA MET A 74 -23.53 -11.19 -6.56
C MET A 74 -24.58 -11.24 -7.70
N ALA A 75 -24.27 -10.69 -8.86
CA ALA A 75 -25.17 -10.70 -10.01
C ALA A 75 -25.38 -12.11 -10.57
N ALA A 76 -24.36 -12.97 -10.48
CA ALA A 76 -24.44 -14.36 -10.89
C ALA A 76 -25.24 -15.25 -9.90
N GLY A 77 -25.50 -14.75 -8.67
CA GLY A 77 -26.23 -15.50 -7.63
C GLY A 77 -25.46 -16.72 -7.09
N ASP A 78 -24.17 -16.80 -7.34
CA ASP A 78 -23.31 -17.94 -6.98
C ASP A 78 -22.37 -17.58 -5.81
N ALA A 79 -22.77 -18.01 -4.60
CA ALA A 79 -21.99 -17.76 -3.39
C ALA A 79 -20.60 -18.46 -3.43
N ALA A 80 -20.50 -19.65 -3.98
CA ALA A 80 -19.22 -20.38 -4.09
C ALA A 80 -18.28 -19.66 -5.06
N GLY A 81 -18.80 -19.17 -6.17
CA GLY A 81 -18.05 -18.38 -7.13
C GLY A 81 -17.49 -17.07 -6.54
N ILE A 82 -18.27 -16.40 -5.66
CA ILE A 82 -17.81 -15.19 -4.95
C ILE A 82 -16.64 -15.53 -4.03
N GLU A 83 -16.72 -16.63 -3.28
CA GLU A 83 -15.65 -17.03 -2.35
C GLU A 83 -14.36 -17.39 -3.09
N ILE A 84 -14.46 -18.16 -4.16
CA ILE A 84 -13.30 -18.54 -5.00
C ILE A 84 -12.66 -17.29 -5.63
N ALA A 85 -13.47 -16.44 -6.24
CA ALA A 85 -12.99 -15.21 -6.88
C ALA A 85 -12.34 -14.25 -5.85
N GLY A 86 -12.92 -14.11 -4.67
CA GLY A 86 -12.36 -13.34 -3.55
C GLY A 86 -11.03 -13.92 -3.08
N GLY A 87 -10.91 -15.23 -2.96
CA GLY A 87 -9.65 -15.90 -2.60
C GLY A 87 -8.54 -15.68 -3.64
N ILE A 88 -8.87 -15.80 -4.93
CA ILE A 88 -7.94 -15.50 -6.03
C ILE A 88 -7.51 -14.03 -5.97
N PHE A 89 -8.44 -13.11 -5.75
CA PHE A 89 -8.14 -11.68 -5.62
C PHE A 89 -7.15 -11.40 -4.49
N VAL A 90 -7.40 -11.93 -3.29
CA VAL A 90 -6.50 -11.80 -2.14
C VAL A 90 -5.09 -12.32 -2.47
N MET A 91 -5.00 -13.49 -3.12
CA MET A 91 -3.72 -14.04 -3.52
C MET A 91 -2.98 -13.14 -4.51
N VAL A 92 -3.67 -12.63 -5.53
CA VAL A 92 -3.08 -11.70 -6.52
C VAL A 92 -2.65 -10.38 -5.83
N ALA A 93 -3.46 -9.85 -4.92
CA ALA A 93 -3.13 -8.65 -4.16
C ALA A 93 -1.87 -8.85 -3.29
N LEU A 94 -1.76 -9.97 -2.59
CA LEU A 94 -0.56 -10.32 -1.81
C LEU A 94 0.69 -10.43 -2.68
N ILE A 95 0.59 -11.09 -3.84
CA ILE A 95 1.69 -11.17 -4.81
C ILE A 95 2.10 -9.76 -5.26
N ALA A 96 1.14 -8.89 -5.58
CA ALA A 96 1.41 -7.52 -5.97
C ALA A 96 2.13 -6.71 -4.85
N LEU A 97 1.70 -6.86 -3.59
CA LEU A 97 2.35 -6.23 -2.44
C LEU A 97 3.80 -6.71 -2.28
N ILE A 98 4.07 -8.00 -2.45
CA ILE A 98 5.41 -8.59 -2.39
C ILE A 98 6.28 -8.08 -3.56
N VAL A 99 5.76 -8.07 -4.78
CA VAL A 99 6.48 -7.54 -5.95
C VAL A 99 6.88 -6.08 -5.74
N ILE A 100 5.96 -5.26 -5.24
CA ILE A 100 6.21 -3.86 -4.92
C ILE A 100 7.25 -3.71 -3.79
N ALA A 101 7.31 -4.63 -2.83
CA ALA A 101 8.37 -4.68 -1.84
C ALA A 101 9.75 -4.89 -2.47
N CYS A 102 9.83 -5.66 -3.55
CA CYS A 102 11.09 -5.98 -4.23
C CYS A 102 11.61 -4.83 -5.12
N ILE A 103 10.75 -3.93 -5.61
CA ILE A 103 11.16 -2.82 -6.48
C ILE A 103 12.02 -1.81 -5.69
N PRO A 104 13.18 -1.38 -6.17
CA PRO A 104 13.98 -0.35 -5.50
C PRO A 104 13.26 1.00 -5.48
N GLY A 105 13.32 1.70 -4.34
CA GLY A 105 12.83 3.07 -4.22
C GLY A 105 13.75 4.06 -4.96
N GLN A 106 13.22 5.24 -5.27
CA GLN A 106 13.99 6.31 -5.90
C GLN A 106 14.94 6.95 -4.88
N SER A 107 16.24 7.01 -5.21
CA SER A 107 17.28 7.63 -4.37
C SER A 107 17.26 9.16 -4.42
N ARG A 108 16.47 9.74 -5.31
CA ARG A 108 16.33 11.19 -5.50
C ARG A 108 15.02 11.71 -4.94
N ARG A 109 15.01 13.02 -4.61
CA ARG A 109 13.76 13.74 -4.28
C ARG A 109 12.78 13.62 -5.44
N ASN A 110 11.54 13.31 -5.13
CA ASN A 110 10.45 13.27 -6.09
C ASN A 110 9.28 14.16 -5.61
N ARG A 111 8.17 14.15 -6.33
CA ARG A 111 6.98 14.99 -6.01
C ARG A 111 6.38 14.73 -4.62
N TRP A 112 6.71 13.63 -3.97
CA TRP A 112 6.24 13.27 -2.62
C TRP A 112 7.26 13.53 -1.52
N GLY A 113 8.45 14.04 -1.85
CA GLY A 113 9.47 14.46 -0.89
C GLY A 113 10.81 13.79 -1.08
N ASP A 114 11.65 13.97 -0.06
CA ASP A 114 13.00 13.42 -0.01
C ASP A 114 12.98 11.90 0.18
N PRO A 115 14.04 11.18 -0.27
CA PRO A 115 14.14 9.75 -0.03
C PRO A 115 14.15 9.47 1.48
N PRO A 116 13.45 8.42 1.94
CA PRO A 116 13.49 8.04 3.34
C PRO A 116 14.90 7.61 3.76
N PRO A 117 15.29 7.82 5.03
CA PRO A 117 16.60 7.43 5.53
C PRO A 117 16.82 5.92 5.37
N PRO A 118 18.09 5.48 5.22
CA PRO A 118 18.40 4.06 5.14
C PRO A 118 18.07 3.33 6.44
N GLY A 119 17.77 2.04 6.34
CA GLY A 119 17.38 1.21 7.49
C GLY A 119 15.91 1.31 7.86
N LEU A 120 15.54 0.76 9.03
CA LEU A 120 14.17 0.85 9.55
C LEU A 120 13.90 2.26 10.06
N SER A 121 12.91 2.92 9.50
CA SER A 121 12.51 4.26 9.91
C SER A 121 11.00 4.40 9.92
N PHE A 122 10.45 4.61 11.11
CA PHE A 122 9.03 4.89 11.34
C PHE A 122 8.76 6.39 11.51
N LYS A 123 9.83 7.22 11.48
CA LYS A 123 9.67 8.66 11.54
C LYS A 123 9.26 9.20 10.18
N ARG A 124 8.26 10.07 10.18
CA ARG A 124 7.91 10.86 9.00
C ARG A 124 9.12 11.74 8.64
N PRO A 125 9.63 11.72 7.38
CA PRO A 125 10.67 12.66 6.99
C PRO A 125 10.19 14.08 7.31
N GLU A 126 10.97 14.82 8.08
CA GLU A 126 10.74 16.25 8.26
C GLU A 126 10.85 16.90 6.88
N GLN A 127 9.76 17.47 6.44
CA GLN A 127 9.73 18.27 5.22
C GLN A 127 10.53 19.53 5.55
N ASN A 128 11.83 19.50 5.21
CA ASN A 128 12.73 20.61 5.47
C ASN A 128 12.34 21.78 4.54
N ASP A 129 11.33 22.53 4.94
CA ASP A 129 10.95 23.81 4.36
C ASP A 129 12.00 24.89 4.74
N SER A 130 13.30 24.53 4.71
CA SER A 130 14.33 25.53 4.95
C SER A 130 14.34 26.53 3.78
N PRO A 131 14.14 27.83 4.07
CA PRO A 131 14.13 28.89 3.05
C PRO A 131 15.56 29.22 2.61
N ARG A 132 16.28 28.26 2.02
CA ARG A 132 17.66 28.44 1.53
C ARG A 132 17.76 28.88 0.09
N SER A 133 16.78 29.53 -0.50
CA SER A 133 16.90 30.04 -1.86
C SER A 133 16.55 31.51 -2.08
N ARG A 134 16.37 32.33 -1.01
CA ARG A 134 16.11 33.77 -1.19
C ARG A 134 17.29 34.68 -0.86
N ARG A 135 18.52 34.22 -1.04
CA ARG A 135 19.70 35.11 -0.98
C ARG A 135 20.70 34.76 -2.09
N ARG A 136 20.33 35.02 -3.32
CA ARG A 136 21.26 35.34 -4.44
C ARG A 136 20.44 36.00 -5.54
N SER A 137 20.16 37.23 -5.35
CA SER A 137 19.92 38.23 -6.39
C SER A 137 20.62 39.51 -5.99
#